data_e01851ad82122b1be5a2ad1cd1a97ec5
#
_entry.id   e01851ad82122b1be5a2ad1cd1a97ec5
#
_cell.length_a   1.000
_cell.length_b   1.000
_cell.length_c   1.000
_cell.angle_alpha   90.00
_cell.angle_beta   90.00
_cell.angle_gamma   90.00
#
_symmetry.space_group_name_H-M   'P 1'
#
loop_
_entity.id
_entity.type
_entity.pdbx_description
1 polymer ?
#
loop_
_entity_poly.entity_id
_entity_poly.type
_entity_poly.pdbx_seq_one_letter_code
_entity_poly.pdbx_strand_id
1 'polypeptide(L)'
;MTIALRTFEAKDGWPALRRQFAGRLPEADLALLDEAVAFAADRHGAQRRPAGEPYLEHLLEAVRVLVDGLGVTDVDVLRAAALHDVVEDTDCTLGEVRERFGPRVAELVDWVTKAPRAEGESREEARSAYLTRLQGAPQDVLLVKLADRLSNVQRLDTHPRPEKRRSYYQETLRSVVPLAQAHPWFDEWYATWTEAFAHLG
;
A
#
# COMPACT_ATOMS: atom_id res chain seq x y z
N MET A 1 20.50 9.42 -19.86
CA MET A 1 20.52 8.08 -19.22
C MET A 1 19.18 7.93 -18.51
N THR A 2 18.36 6.99 -18.95
CA THR A 2 17.09 6.72 -18.25
C THR A 2 17.43 6.03 -16.93
N ILE A 3 17.13 6.65 -15.80
CA ILE A 3 17.28 6.02 -14.48
C ILE A 3 16.25 4.90 -14.41
N ALA A 4 16.70 3.68 -14.18
CA ALA A 4 15.79 2.55 -14.06
C ALA A 4 14.95 2.69 -12.78
N LEU A 5 13.62 2.70 -12.92
CA LEU A 5 12.71 2.74 -11.78
C LEU A 5 12.88 1.47 -10.92
N ARG A 6 13.14 1.66 -9.63
CA ARG A 6 13.22 0.55 -8.68
C ARG A 6 11.83 0.00 -8.40
N THR A 7 11.65 -1.32 -8.55
CA THR A 7 10.40 -2.03 -8.26
C THR A 7 10.55 -3.00 -7.08
N PHE A 8 9.42 -3.34 -6.45
CA PHE A 8 9.35 -4.14 -5.21
C PHE A 8 8.37 -5.29 -5.37
N GLU A 9 8.65 -6.19 -6.32
CA GLU A 9 7.78 -7.33 -6.61
C GLU A 9 7.83 -8.39 -5.51
N ALA A 10 6.70 -9.04 -5.24
CA ALA A 10 6.56 -10.07 -4.20
C ALA A 10 6.10 -11.44 -4.75
N LYS A 11 6.45 -11.73 -6.00
CA LYS A 11 6.02 -12.96 -6.74
C LYS A 11 6.37 -14.29 -6.04
N ASP A 12 7.49 -14.31 -5.29
CA ASP A 12 7.92 -15.49 -4.54
C ASP A 12 7.18 -15.70 -3.23
N GLY A 13 6.24 -14.76 -2.90
CA GLY A 13 5.36 -14.82 -1.76
C GLY A 13 6.03 -14.57 -0.41
N TRP A 14 5.23 -14.68 0.65
CA TRP A 14 5.67 -14.38 2.00
C TRP A 14 6.85 -15.21 2.51
N PRO A 15 6.93 -16.55 2.28
CA PRO A 15 8.06 -17.34 2.78
C PRO A 15 9.43 -16.85 2.26
N ALA A 16 9.48 -16.32 1.05
CA ALA A 16 10.72 -15.77 0.49
C ALA A 16 11.07 -14.42 1.12
N LEU A 17 10.09 -13.51 1.24
CA LEU A 17 10.27 -12.21 1.89
C LEU A 17 10.64 -12.35 3.37
N ARG A 18 10.00 -13.25 4.11
CA ARG A 18 10.32 -13.53 5.50
C ARG A 18 11.79 -13.91 5.69
N ARG A 19 12.33 -14.78 4.81
CA ARG A 19 13.76 -15.14 4.86
C ARG A 19 14.67 -13.93 4.57
N GLN A 20 14.28 -13.06 3.64
CA GLN A 20 15.03 -11.83 3.34
C GLN A 20 15.02 -10.85 4.50
N PHE A 21 13.92 -10.78 5.25
CA PHE A 21 13.76 -9.87 6.38
C PHE A 21 14.41 -10.39 7.68
N ALA A 22 14.71 -11.68 7.79
CA ALA A 22 15.30 -12.30 8.99
C ALA A 22 16.63 -11.68 9.46
N GLY A 23 17.35 -10.98 8.58
CA GLY A 23 18.57 -10.22 8.96
C GLY A 23 18.32 -8.75 9.36
N ARG A 24 17.07 -8.27 9.30
CA ARG A 24 16.69 -6.87 9.53
C ARG A 24 15.66 -6.70 10.62
N LEU A 25 14.77 -7.67 10.79
CA LEU A 25 13.70 -7.67 11.79
C LEU A 25 13.97 -8.75 12.83
N PRO A 26 13.70 -8.47 14.12
CA PRO A 26 13.71 -9.49 15.16
C PRO A 26 12.76 -10.65 14.85
N GLU A 27 13.08 -11.86 15.30
CA GLU A 27 12.22 -13.03 15.07
C GLU A 27 10.80 -12.85 15.70
N ALA A 28 10.70 -12.16 16.84
CA ALA A 28 9.42 -11.84 17.45
C ALA A 28 8.54 -10.96 16.53
N ASP A 29 9.14 -9.98 15.87
CA ASP A 29 8.43 -9.09 14.94
C ASP A 29 8.04 -9.82 13.65
N LEU A 30 8.91 -10.72 13.18
CA LEU A 30 8.58 -11.59 12.05
C LEU A 30 7.39 -12.51 12.36
N ALA A 31 7.32 -13.05 13.57
CA ALA A 31 6.18 -13.87 14.01
C ALA A 31 4.87 -13.06 14.04
N LEU A 32 4.89 -11.81 14.51
CA LEU A 32 3.73 -10.92 14.47
C LEU A 32 3.31 -10.57 13.03
N LEU A 33 4.27 -10.43 12.15
CA LEU A 33 4.01 -10.18 10.73
C LEU A 33 3.51 -11.43 10.01
N ASP A 34 3.97 -12.64 10.38
CA ASP A 34 3.43 -13.93 9.93
C ASP A 34 1.91 -13.99 10.16
N GLU A 35 1.45 -13.59 11.36
CA GLU A 35 0.03 -13.59 11.74
C GLU A 35 -0.78 -12.62 10.86
N ALA A 36 -0.26 -11.40 10.65
CA ALA A 36 -0.95 -10.38 9.85
C ALA A 36 -1.06 -10.82 8.37
N VAL A 37 0.03 -11.35 7.81
CA VAL A 37 0.05 -11.85 6.43
C VAL A 37 -0.86 -13.06 6.26
N ALA A 38 -0.85 -14.00 7.20
CA ALA A 38 -1.75 -15.17 7.15
C ALA A 38 -3.22 -14.76 7.22
N PHE A 39 -3.55 -13.79 8.08
CA PHE A 39 -4.90 -13.24 8.17
C PHE A 39 -5.32 -12.54 6.87
N ALA A 40 -4.48 -11.68 6.32
CA ALA A 40 -4.77 -11.02 5.04
C ALA A 40 -4.96 -12.03 3.90
N ALA A 41 -4.12 -13.06 3.84
CA ALA A 41 -4.24 -14.14 2.85
C ALA A 41 -5.57 -14.90 2.96
N ASP A 42 -6.00 -15.21 4.18
CA ASP A 42 -7.30 -15.86 4.45
C ASP A 42 -8.48 -14.97 4.01
N ARG A 43 -8.45 -13.69 4.39
CA ARG A 43 -9.55 -12.75 4.08
C ARG A 43 -9.68 -12.43 2.59
N HIS A 44 -8.58 -12.21 1.89
CA HIS A 44 -8.61 -11.97 0.44
C HIS A 44 -8.78 -13.26 -0.37
N GLY A 45 -8.45 -14.42 0.18
CA GLY A 45 -8.69 -15.73 -0.43
C GLY A 45 -8.23 -15.81 -1.88
N ALA A 46 -9.17 -16.09 -2.80
CA ALA A 46 -8.91 -16.23 -4.23
C ALA A 46 -8.94 -14.90 -5.01
N GLN A 47 -9.02 -13.75 -4.32
CA GLN A 47 -9.07 -12.43 -4.96
C GLN A 47 -7.80 -12.19 -5.81
N ARG A 48 -7.99 -11.54 -6.97
CA ARG A 48 -6.90 -11.26 -7.91
C ARG A 48 -6.88 -9.81 -8.33
N ARG A 49 -5.69 -9.33 -8.64
CA ARG A 49 -5.47 -8.03 -9.29
C ARG A 49 -5.94 -8.07 -10.75
N PRO A 50 -6.14 -6.89 -11.38
CA PRO A 50 -6.59 -6.81 -12.79
C PRO A 50 -5.72 -7.56 -13.79
N ALA A 51 -4.41 -7.70 -13.55
CA ALA A 51 -3.49 -8.42 -14.42
C ALA A 51 -3.42 -9.93 -14.11
N GLY A 52 -4.14 -10.41 -13.06
CA GLY A 52 -4.32 -11.83 -12.74
C GLY A 52 -3.48 -12.33 -11.57
N GLU A 53 -2.59 -11.52 -11.00
CA GLU A 53 -1.78 -11.88 -9.84
C GLU A 53 -2.67 -12.07 -8.59
N PRO A 54 -2.29 -12.93 -7.63
CA PRO A 54 -2.93 -12.99 -6.32
C PRO A 54 -2.95 -11.63 -5.64
N TYR A 55 -4.07 -11.27 -4.99
CA TYR A 55 -4.17 -9.98 -4.30
C TYR A 55 -3.12 -9.81 -3.20
N LEU A 56 -2.77 -10.91 -2.53
CA LEU A 56 -1.73 -10.94 -1.50
C LEU A 56 -0.39 -10.37 -1.99
N GLU A 57 -0.03 -10.53 -3.27
CA GLU A 57 1.21 -9.95 -3.79
C GLU A 57 1.25 -8.42 -3.59
N HIS A 58 0.13 -7.73 -3.78
CA HIS A 58 0.02 -6.30 -3.56
C HIS A 58 0.34 -5.91 -2.11
N LEU A 59 -0.25 -6.62 -1.15
CA LEU A 59 -0.03 -6.36 0.27
C LEU A 59 1.44 -6.61 0.65
N LEU A 60 2.02 -7.68 0.14
CA LEU A 60 3.44 -8.01 0.35
C LEU A 60 4.39 -7.00 -0.33
N GLU A 61 4.03 -6.48 -1.50
CA GLU A 61 4.77 -5.41 -2.17
C GLU A 61 4.82 -4.15 -1.30
N ALA A 62 3.70 -3.76 -0.67
CA ALA A 62 3.67 -2.62 0.25
C ALA A 62 4.58 -2.84 1.46
N VAL A 63 4.55 -4.01 2.09
CA VAL A 63 5.48 -4.37 3.17
C VAL A 63 6.92 -4.32 2.69
N ARG A 64 7.22 -4.87 1.51
CA ARG A 64 8.56 -4.87 0.93
C ARG A 64 9.10 -3.47 0.64
N VAL A 65 8.27 -2.56 0.16
CA VAL A 65 8.61 -1.15 -0.01
C VAL A 65 9.10 -0.55 1.31
N LEU A 66 8.36 -0.79 2.40
CA LEU A 66 8.70 -0.25 3.72
C LEU A 66 10.01 -0.84 4.26
N VAL A 67 10.21 -2.15 4.18
CA VAL A 67 11.44 -2.81 4.70
C VAL A 67 12.63 -2.57 3.78
N ASP A 68 12.52 -2.88 2.47
CA ASP A 68 13.65 -2.86 1.52
C ASP A 68 13.94 -1.45 0.99
N GLY A 69 12.92 -0.62 0.87
CA GLY A 69 13.04 0.75 0.38
C GLY A 69 13.45 1.72 1.47
N LEU A 70 12.70 1.73 2.56
CA LEU A 70 12.80 2.74 3.60
C LEU A 70 13.53 2.27 4.87
N GLY A 71 13.75 0.96 5.05
CA GLY A 71 14.37 0.42 6.28
C GLY A 71 13.44 0.50 7.50
N VAL A 72 12.12 0.53 7.29
CA VAL A 72 11.15 0.54 8.39
C VAL A 72 11.24 -0.77 9.16
N THR A 73 11.37 -0.67 10.49
CA THR A 73 11.41 -1.81 11.44
C THR A 73 10.26 -1.79 12.44
N ASP A 74 9.40 -0.76 12.42
CA ASP A 74 8.22 -0.71 13.27
C ASP A 74 7.20 -1.75 12.81
N VAL A 75 7.04 -2.80 13.60
CA VAL A 75 6.22 -3.96 13.26
C VAL A 75 4.74 -3.60 13.10
N ASP A 76 4.21 -2.62 13.84
CA ASP A 76 2.82 -2.21 13.71
C ASP A 76 2.55 -1.50 12.37
N VAL A 77 3.51 -0.71 11.90
CA VAL A 77 3.45 -0.09 10.55
C VAL A 77 3.50 -1.17 9.46
N LEU A 78 4.37 -2.19 9.62
CA LEU A 78 4.47 -3.30 8.67
C LEU A 78 3.21 -4.17 8.67
N ARG A 79 2.62 -4.45 9.85
CA ARG A 79 1.34 -5.17 9.97
C ARG A 79 0.19 -4.38 9.35
N ALA A 80 0.15 -3.07 9.58
CA ALA A 80 -0.84 -2.20 8.94
C ALA A 80 -0.69 -2.20 7.40
N ALA A 81 0.53 -2.24 6.87
CA ALA A 81 0.76 -2.37 5.44
C ALA A 81 0.30 -3.74 4.89
N ALA A 82 0.44 -4.83 5.64
CA ALA A 82 -0.08 -6.14 5.25
C ALA A 82 -1.62 -6.22 5.32
N LEU A 83 -2.26 -5.36 6.11
CA LEU A 83 -3.70 -5.39 6.41
C LEU A 83 -4.49 -4.22 5.79
N HIS A 84 -3.83 -3.32 5.04
CA HIS A 84 -4.40 -2.02 4.68
C HIS A 84 -5.73 -2.08 3.90
N ASP A 85 -5.93 -3.14 3.13
CA ASP A 85 -7.14 -3.33 2.30
C ASP A 85 -8.14 -4.33 2.89
N VAL A 86 -7.85 -5.00 4.02
CA VAL A 86 -8.76 -6.05 4.54
C VAL A 86 -10.13 -5.50 4.94
N VAL A 87 -10.20 -4.26 5.43
CA VAL A 87 -11.46 -3.61 5.83
C VAL A 87 -12.18 -3.02 4.62
N GLU A 88 -11.46 -2.57 3.58
CA GLU A 88 -12.05 -1.98 2.37
C GLU A 88 -12.58 -3.05 1.41
N ASP A 89 -11.86 -4.18 1.27
CA ASP A 89 -12.06 -5.14 0.17
C ASP A 89 -12.58 -6.52 0.63
N THR A 90 -12.81 -6.72 1.93
CA THR A 90 -13.35 -7.97 2.48
C THR A 90 -14.49 -7.72 3.48
N ASP A 91 -15.00 -8.75 4.12
CA ASP A 91 -16.01 -8.67 5.19
C ASP A 91 -15.40 -8.35 6.57
N CYS A 92 -14.09 -8.15 6.67
CA CYS A 92 -13.39 -7.81 7.90
C CYS A 92 -13.80 -6.43 8.41
N THR A 93 -14.06 -6.34 9.71
CA THR A 93 -14.37 -5.07 10.36
C THR A 93 -13.13 -4.47 11.03
N LEU A 94 -13.11 -3.14 11.19
CA LEU A 94 -12.06 -2.46 11.97
C LEU A 94 -12.02 -2.93 13.44
N GLY A 95 -13.19 -3.33 13.99
CA GLY A 95 -13.29 -3.94 15.32
C GLY A 95 -12.49 -5.24 15.43
N GLU A 96 -12.59 -6.09 14.43
CA GLU A 96 -11.84 -7.35 14.35
C GLU A 96 -10.33 -7.11 14.20
N VAL A 97 -9.92 -6.13 13.38
CA VAL A 97 -8.51 -5.73 13.29
C VAL A 97 -8.00 -5.26 14.66
N ARG A 98 -8.78 -4.44 15.38
CA ARG A 98 -8.42 -3.92 16.71
C ARG A 98 -8.28 -5.04 17.74
N GLU A 99 -9.22 -5.98 17.77
CA GLU A 99 -9.21 -7.10 18.72
C GLU A 99 -8.00 -8.02 18.49
N ARG A 100 -7.67 -8.29 17.23
CA ARG A 100 -6.65 -9.26 16.86
C ARG A 100 -5.24 -8.68 16.82
N PHE A 101 -5.08 -7.46 16.33
CA PHE A 101 -3.78 -6.84 16.05
C PHE A 101 -3.47 -5.63 16.93
N GLY A 102 -4.39 -5.23 17.77
CA GLY A 102 -4.23 -4.11 18.70
C GLY A 102 -4.69 -2.76 18.16
N PRO A 103 -4.81 -1.77 19.07
CA PRO A 103 -5.40 -0.48 18.73
C PRO A 103 -4.58 0.33 17.73
N ARG A 104 -3.23 0.26 17.79
CA ARG A 104 -2.36 1.03 16.90
C ARG A 104 -2.45 0.54 15.45
N VAL A 105 -2.41 -0.78 15.22
CA VAL A 105 -2.58 -1.34 13.87
C VAL A 105 -3.95 -0.97 13.31
N ALA A 106 -5.01 -1.09 14.12
CA ALA A 106 -6.36 -0.73 13.70
C ALA A 106 -6.48 0.76 13.36
N GLU A 107 -5.84 1.65 14.11
CA GLU A 107 -5.82 3.08 13.81
C GLU A 107 -5.12 3.37 12.47
N LEU A 108 -3.96 2.75 12.21
CA LEU A 108 -3.24 2.89 10.94
C LEU A 108 -4.09 2.39 9.76
N VAL A 109 -4.76 1.23 9.92
CA VAL A 109 -5.66 0.68 8.89
C VAL A 109 -6.87 1.59 8.67
N ASP A 110 -7.50 2.12 9.73
CA ASP A 110 -8.63 3.07 9.61
C ASP A 110 -8.26 4.31 8.79
N TRP A 111 -7.08 4.86 9.04
CA TRP A 111 -6.61 6.03 8.30
C TRP A 111 -6.52 5.80 6.80
N VAL A 112 -6.06 4.63 6.36
CA VAL A 112 -5.85 4.30 4.94
C VAL A 112 -7.09 3.69 4.28
N THR A 113 -8.06 3.22 5.06
CA THR A 113 -9.36 2.72 4.59
C THR A 113 -10.26 3.87 4.16
N LYS A 114 -10.86 3.79 2.98
CA LYS A 114 -11.86 4.75 2.53
C LYS A 114 -13.20 4.46 3.21
N ALA A 115 -13.78 5.47 3.83
CA ALA A 115 -15.11 5.34 4.40
C ALA A 115 -16.14 4.98 3.32
N PRO A 116 -17.16 4.17 3.65
CA PRO A 116 -18.31 3.98 2.78
C PRO A 116 -18.91 5.35 2.40
N ARG A 117 -19.30 5.51 1.14
CA ARG A 117 -19.91 6.77 0.69
C ARG A 117 -21.23 7.01 1.40
N ALA A 118 -21.45 8.26 1.83
CA ALA A 118 -22.74 8.67 2.36
C ALA A 118 -23.82 8.65 1.26
N GLU A 119 -25.08 8.55 1.69
CA GLU A 119 -26.20 8.64 0.76
C GLU A 119 -26.22 9.99 0.04
N GLY A 120 -26.25 9.98 -1.28
CA GLY A 120 -26.19 11.18 -2.12
C GLY A 120 -24.79 11.74 -2.39
N GLU A 121 -23.75 11.25 -1.73
CA GLU A 121 -22.36 11.68 -1.95
C GLU A 121 -21.83 11.14 -3.28
N SER A 122 -21.24 12.00 -4.10
CA SER A 122 -20.56 11.58 -5.32
C SER A 122 -19.23 10.86 -5.02
N ARG A 123 -18.74 10.07 -5.98
CA ARG A 123 -17.40 9.43 -5.86
C ARG A 123 -16.27 10.45 -5.75
N GLU A 124 -16.43 11.61 -6.38
CA GLU A 124 -15.43 12.67 -6.39
C GLU A 124 -15.37 13.39 -5.04
N GLU A 125 -16.52 13.67 -4.42
CA GLU A 125 -16.61 14.25 -3.07
C GLU A 125 -15.99 13.32 -2.01
N ALA A 126 -16.42 12.06 -1.96
CA ALA A 126 -15.86 11.07 -1.03
C ALA A 126 -14.35 10.94 -1.17
N ARG A 127 -13.86 10.93 -2.41
CA ARG A 127 -12.43 10.88 -2.69
C ARG A 127 -11.70 12.14 -2.25
N SER A 128 -12.26 13.32 -2.54
CA SER A 128 -11.68 14.60 -2.13
C SER A 128 -11.57 14.69 -0.61
N ALA A 129 -12.63 14.29 0.11
CA ALA A 129 -12.63 14.22 1.58
C ALA A 129 -11.54 13.29 2.11
N TYR A 130 -11.40 12.08 1.53
CA TYR A 130 -10.35 11.14 1.89
C TYR A 130 -8.94 11.71 1.68
N LEU A 131 -8.68 12.34 0.54
CA LEU A 131 -7.37 12.94 0.24
C LEU A 131 -7.07 14.14 1.16
N THR A 132 -8.08 14.93 1.50
CA THR A 132 -7.94 16.03 2.47
C THR A 132 -7.60 15.49 3.87
N ARG A 133 -8.25 14.39 4.29
CA ARG A 133 -7.91 13.68 5.53
C ARG A 133 -6.43 13.28 5.54
N LEU A 134 -5.93 12.70 4.46
CA LEU A 134 -4.53 12.25 4.36
C LEU A 134 -3.50 13.39 4.43
N GLN A 135 -3.84 14.62 4.08
CA GLN A 135 -2.92 15.77 4.22
C GLN A 135 -2.58 16.08 5.69
N GLY A 136 -3.47 15.72 6.62
CA GLY A 136 -3.24 15.86 8.07
C GLY A 136 -2.81 14.56 8.75
N ALA A 137 -2.51 13.50 7.99
CA ALA A 137 -2.21 12.19 8.56
C ALA A 137 -0.84 12.14 9.25
N PRO A 138 -0.69 11.35 10.33
CA PRO A 138 0.60 11.02 10.91
C PRO A 138 1.56 10.41 9.88
N GLN A 139 2.87 10.56 10.10
CA GLN A 139 3.89 10.04 9.19
C GLN A 139 3.76 8.53 8.94
N ASP A 140 3.48 7.74 9.99
CA ASP A 140 3.30 6.27 9.86
C ASP A 140 2.17 5.90 8.90
N VAL A 141 1.08 6.65 8.93
CA VAL A 141 -0.05 6.49 7.99
C VAL A 141 0.39 6.80 6.56
N LEU A 142 1.14 7.90 6.36
CA LEU A 142 1.65 8.27 5.05
C LEU A 142 2.61 7.21 4.50
N LEU A 143 3.44 6.59 5.34
CA LEU A 143 4.31 5.47 4.93
C LEU A 143 3.48 4.31 4.35
N VAL A 144 2.43 3.87 5.06
CA VAL A 144 1.54 2.80 4.59
C VAL A 144 0.86 3.20 3.29
N LYS A 145 0.27 4.42 3.22
CA LYS A 145 -0.46 4.88 2.04
C LYS A 145 0.42 5.05 0.81
N LEU A 146 1.62 5.57 0.97
CA LEU A 146 2.56 5.75 -0.12
C LEU A 146 3.11 4.41 -0.63
N ALA A 147 3.34 3.44 0.26
CA ALA A 147 3.76 2.09 -0.11
C ALA A 147 2.65 1.33 -0.86
N ASP A 148 1.38 1.42 -0.41
CA ASP A 148 0.21 0.93 -1.14
C ASP A 148 0.17 1.49 -2.57
N ARG A 149 0.21 2.83 -2.70
CA ARG A 149 0.13 3.45 -4.01
C ARG A 149 1.31 3.08 -4.90
N LEU A 150 2.51 3.01 -4.35
CA LEU A 150 3.71 2.57 -5.08
C LEU A 150 3.50 1.16 -5.66
N SER A 151 3.04 0.20 -4.87
CA SER A 151 2.72 -1.15 -5.36
C SER A 151 1.71 -1.11 -6.52
N ASN A 152 0.71 -0.25 -6.44
CA ASN A 152 -0.31 -0.13 -7.48
C ASN A 152 0.22 0.45 -8.80
N VAL A 153 1.27 1.29 -8.78
CA VAL A 153 1.71 2.05 -9.96
C VAL A 153 3.12 1.71 -10.43
N GLN A 154 3.91 0.93 -9.68
CA GLN A 154 5.30 0.62 -10.03
C GLN A 154 5.45 -0.08 -11.40
N ARG A 155 4.41 -0.79 -11.85
CA ARG A 155 4.34 -1.50 -13.13
C ARG A 155 3.13 -1.07 -13.94
N LEU A 156 2.88 0.24 -14.01
CA LEU A 156 1.66 0.79 -14.58
C LEU A 156 1.42 0.36 -16.03
N ASP A 157 2.48 0.17 -16.82
CA ASP A 157 2.40 -0.31 -18.22
C ASP A 157 1.84 -1.75 -18.34
N THR A 158 1.90 -2.55 -17.28
CA THR A 158 1.36 -3.93 -17.30
C THR A 158 -0.15 -3.98 -17.04
N HIS A 159 -0.78 -2.89 -16.61
CA HIS A 159 -2.22 -2.87 -16.37
C HIS A 159 -2.98 -3.15 -17.69
N PRO A 160 -3.93 -4.12 -17.71
CA PRO A 160 -4.56 -4.59 -18.97
C PRO A 160 -5.42 -3.53 -19.67
N ARG A 161 -5.94 -2.53 -18.94
CA ARG A 161 -6.79 -1.47 -19.48
C ARG A 161 -6.02 -0.17 -19.67
N PRO A 162 -5.74 0.29 -20.92
CA PRO A 162 -4.97 1.49 -21.20
C PRO A 162 -5.55 2.77 -20.56
N GLU A 163 -6.88 2.90 -20.55
CA GLU A 163 -7.56 4.05 -19.93
C GLU A 163 -7.29 4.14 -18.42
N LYS A 164 -7.09 2.98 -17.75
CA LYS A 164 -6.71 2.94 -16.33
C LYS A 164 -5.26 3.33 -16.12
N ARG A 165 -4.35 2.99 -17.04
CA ARG A 165 -2.95 3.44 -16.96
C ARG A 165 -2.88 4.96 -16.89
N ARG A 166 -3.56 5.65 -17.83
CA ARG A 166 -3.62 7.12 -17.86
C ARG A 166 -4.30 7.71 -16.63
N SER A 167 -5.46 7.18 -16.23
CA SER A 167 -6.18 7.69 -15.07
C SER A 167 -5.38 7.51 -13.77
N TYR A 168 -4.69 6.39 -13.59
CA TYR A 168 -3.82 6.15 -12.44
C TYR A 168 -2.60 7.07 -12.43
N TYR A 169 -1.99 7.31 -13.60
CA TYR A 169 -0.89 8.26 -13.72
C TYR A 169 -1.33 9.67 -13.29
N GLN A 170 -2.38 10.19 -13.89
CA GLN A 170 -2.89 11.54 -13.58
C GLN A 170 -3.35 11.67 -12.12
N GLU A 171 -3.99 10.63 -11.59
CA GLU A 171 -4.41 10.60 -10.20
C GLU A 171 -3.21 10.63 -9.24
N THR A 172 -2.19 9.84 -9.51
CA THR A 172 -0.99 9.78 -8.67
C THR A 172 -0.27 11.13 -8.68
N LEU A 173 -0.10 11.75 -9.83
CA LEU A 173 0.50 13.09 -9.93
C LEU A 173 -0.25 14.14 -9.10
N ARG A 174 -1.58 14.13 -9.21
CA ARG A 174 -2.42 15.16 -8.58
C ARG A 174 -2.56 15.00 -7.08
N SER A 175 -2.62 13.76 -6.61
CA SER A 175 -3.09 13.48 -5.25
C SER A 175 -2.08 12.77 -4.35
N VAL A 176 -1.08 12.08 -4.93
CA VAL A 176 -0.13 11.26 -4.15
C VAL A 176 1.26 11.88 -4.14
N VAL A 177 1.73 12.37 -5.29
CA VAL A 177 3.04 13.05 -5.38
C VAL A 177 3.17 14.20 -4.35
N PRO A 178 2.15 15.06 -4.13
CA PRO A 178 2.22 16.07 -3.07
C PRO A 178 2.38 15.49 -1.65
N LEU A 179 1.78 14.34 -1.36
CA LEU A 179 1.93 13.66 -0.07
C LEU A 179 3.33 13.04 0.08
N ALA A 180 3.92 12.57 -1.03
CA ALA A 180 5.25 11.95 -1.04
C ALA A 180 6.36 12.92 -0.63
N GLN A 181 6.18 14.22 -0.85
CA GLN A 181 7.12 15.27 -0.44
C GLN A 181 7.39 15.31 1.08
N ALA A 182 6.50 14.74 1.89
CA ALA A 182 6.72 14.60 3.33
C ALA A 182 7.84 13.60 3.69
N HIS A 183 8.29 12.77 2.74
CA HIS A 183 9.33 11.77 2.99
C HIS A 183 10.34 11.72 1.83
N PRO A 184 11.65 12.06 2.06
CA PRO A 184 12.64 12.23 0.99
C PRO A 184 12.75 11.02 0.05
N TRP A 185 12.69 9.79 0.58
CA TRP A 185 12.78 8.58 -0.22
C TRP A 185 11.60 8.43 -1.19
N PHE A 186 10.37 8.70 -0.73
CA PHE A 186 9.19 8.64 -1.59
C PHE A 186 9.18 9.78 -2.60
N ASP A 187 9.61 10.98 -2.21
CA ASP A 187 9.73 12.13 -3.13
C ASP A 187 10.64 11.79 -4.31
N GLU A 188 11.84 11.25 -4.05
CA GLU A 188 12.78 10.81 -5.09
C GLU A 188 12.21 9.67 -5.95
N TRP A 189 11.58 8.67 -5.32
CA TRP A 189 10.99 7.54 -6.06
C TRP A 189 9.87 8.01 -6.98
N TYR A 190 8.94 8.84 -6.49
CA TYR A 190 7.83 9.35 -7.31
C TYR A 190 8.29 10.36 -8.37
N ALA A 191 9.36 11.11 -8.15
CA ALA A 191 9.97 11.94 -9.19
C ALA A 191 10.47 11.06 -10.35
N THR A 192 11.24 10.00 -10.06
CA THR A 192 11.71 9.01 -11.05
C THR A 192 10.53 8.31 -11.75
N TRP A 193 9.49 7.93 -11.00
CA TRP A 193 8.28 7.32 -11.53
C TRP A 193 7.54 8.26 -12.50
N THR A 194 7.43 9.54 -12.17
CA THR A 194 6.80 10.56 -13.01
C THR A 194 7.50 10.66 -14.37
N GLU A 195 8.82 10.65 -14.38
CA GLU A 195 9.60 10.66 -15.63
C GLU A 195 9.42 9.36 -16.43
N ALA A 196 9.48 8.21 -15.76
CA ALA A 196 9.37 6.89 -16.40
C ALA A 196 8.02 6.69 -17.12
N PHE A 197 6.94 7.23 -16.56
CA PHE A 197 5.58 7.11 -17.09
C PHE A 197 5.03 8.38 -17.73
N ALA A 198 5.88 9.38 -18.04
CA ALA A 198 5.46 10.65 -18.65
C ALA A 198 4.69 10.50 -19.98
N HIS A 199 4.90 9.38 -20.70
CA HIS A 199 4.17 9.05 -21.92
C HIS A 199 2.67 8.78 -21.73
N LEU A 200 2.20 8.66 -20.45
CA LEU A 200 0.79 8.47 -20.09
C LEU A 200 0.05 9.77 -19.77
N GLY A 201 0.76 10.90 -19.79
CA GLY A 201 0.23 12.25 -19.51
C GLY A 201 -0.62 12.86 -20.61
#